data_039304eb59b52d77b6c8afc46da529c5
#
_entry.id   039304eb59b52d77b6c8afc46da529c5
#
_cell.length_a   1.000
_cell.length_b   1.000
_cell.length_c   1.000
_cell.angle_alpha   90.00
_cell.angle_beta   90.00
_cell.angle_gamma   90.00
#
_symmetry.space_group_name_H-M   'P 1'
#
loop_
_entity.id
_entity.type
_entity.pdbx_description
1 polymer ?
#
loop_
_entity_poly.entity_id
_entity_poly.type
_entity_poly.pdbx_seq_one_letter_code
_entity_poly.pdbx_strand_id
1 'polypeptide(L)'
;MAGPAFRAAAVRVRVPATSANLGPGFDAFGLALGLYDDVVVRVADSGLTVDIAGEGADDLARDERHLVVRSMRAAFDRLGGQPRGLEVVCANRIPHGRGLGSSSAAICAGIVAARAVTIGGASALDDDALLALASEIEGHPDNVAACLRGNFTVAWTDEESARTITLDPSDRVVPVVFIPSTEVLTETARGLLPKTVPLADAALNAGRAALMVEALTRRPELLLTATEDRLHQDYRASAMPDSAALVAALRTEGVPAVISGAGPTVLALTDEAHADKVLDFAGPQFAAHRLELDRTGATVLPLDM
;
A
#
# COMPACT_ATOMS: atom_id res chain seq x y z
N MET A 1 6.17 16.74 33.01
CA MET A 1 5.88 15.28 33.02
C MET A 1 7.12 14.57 32.51
N ALA A 2 7.47 13.39 33.03
CA ALA A 2 8.57 12.59 32.47
C ALA A 2 8.16 12.16 31.05
N GLY A 3 9.11 12.18 30.11
CA GLY A 3 8.89 11.69 28.74
C GLY A 3 8.59 10.18 28.69
N PRO A 4 8.21 9.65 27.51
CA PRO A 4 7.91 8.23 27.36
C PRO A 4 9.13 7.37 27.65
N ALA A 5 8.90 6.17 28.19
CA ALA A 5 9.93 5.18 28.36
C ALA A 5 9.97 4.25 27.14
N PHE A 6 11.17 3.79 26.77
CA PHE A 6 11.39 2.95 25.60
C PHE A 6 11.91 1.56 25.98
N ARG A 7 11.59 0.57 25.16
CA ARG A 7 12.11 -0.80 25.30
C ARG A 7 13.57 -0.83 24.86
N ALA A 8 14.39 -1.59 25.60
CA ALA A 8 15.78 -1.82 25.21
C ALA A 8 15.90 -2.87 24.06
N ALA A 9 14.95 -3.80 23.99
CA ALA A 9 14.92 -4.81 22.93
C ALA A 9 14.51 -4.18 21.60
N ALA A 10 15.17 -4.58 20.52
CA ALA A 10 14.77 -4.22 19.18
C ALA A 10 13.40 -4.83 18.83
N VAL A 11 12.69 -4.19 17.91
CA VAL A 11 11.44 -4.69 17.33
C VAL A 11 11.61 -4.88 15.84
N ARG A 12 10.96 -5.90 15.28
CA ARG A 12 10.84 -6.12 13.84
C ARG A 12 9.40 -5.87 13.44
N VAL A 13 9.21 -5.02 12.46
CA VAL A 13 7.90 -4.75 11.84
C VAL A 13 7.94 -5.27 10.42
N ARG A 14 6.93 -6.05 10.06
CA ARG A 14 6.67 -6.48 8.69
C ARG A 14 5.45 -5.75 8.18
N VAL A 15 5.54 -5.23 6.95
CA VAL A 15 4.45 -4.51 6.26
C VAL A 15 4.23 -5.07 4.87
N PRO A 16 2.98 -5.26 4.44
CA PRO A 16 2.66 -5.74 3.10
C PRO A 16 2.72 -4.63 2.05
N ALA A 17 2.96 -5.01 0.80
CA ALA A 17 2.63 -4.22 -0.37
C ALA A 17 1.11 -4.03 -0.49
N THR A 18 0.70 -2.99 -1.19
CA THR A 18 -0.72 -2.69 -1.38
C THR A 18 -1.03 -2.25 -2.81
N SER A 19 -2.22 -2.61 -3.27
CA SER A 19 -2.81 -2.08 -4.49
C SER A 19 -4.00 -1.21 -4.11
N ALA A 20 -3.95 0.07 -4.47
CA ALA A 20 -5.04 1.02 -4.24
C ALA A 20 -5.94 1.17 -5.45
N ASN A 21 -7.08 1.80 -5.27
CA ASN A 21 -8.10 2.13 -6.26
C ASN A 21 -8.86 0.90 -6.80
N LEU A 22 -8.21 -0.16 -7.18
CA LEU A 22 -8.79 -1.40 -7.73
C LEU A 22 -9.79 -1.14 -8.88
N GLY A 23 -9.48 -0.19 -9.76
CA GLY A 23 -10.38 0.35 -10.76
C GLY A 23 -11.29 1.44 -10.17
N PRO A 24 -12.59 1.20 -9.91
CA PRO A 24 -13.56 2.25 -9.62
C PRO A 24 -13.48 2.83 -8.20
N GLY A 25 -12.69 2.26 -7.31
CA GLY A 25 -12.58 2.69 -5.91
C GLY A 25 -11.52 3.76 -5.67
N PHE A 26 -11.44 4.75 -6.56
CA PHE A 26 -10.47 5.83 -6.53
C PHE A 26 -10.40 6.51 -5.15
N ASP A 27 -9.17 6.58 -4.57
CA ASP A 27 -8.85 7.14 -3.25
C ASP A 27 -9.63 6.48 -2.07
N ALA A 28 -10.25 5.31 -2.29
CA ALA A 28 -11.06 4.64 -1.28
C ALA A 28 -10.71 3.17 -1.08
N PHE A 29 -10.38 2.43 -2.14
CA PHE A 29 -10.15 0.99 -2.04
C PHE A 29 -8.67 0.66 -1.93
N GLY A 30 -8.35 -0.28 -1.02
CA GLY A 30 -7.02 -0.83 -0.85
C GLY A 30 -7.05 -2.36 -0.70
N LEU A 31 -6.08 -3.03 -1.28
CA LEU A 31 -5.90 -4.49 -1.17
C LEU A 31 -4.47 -4.80 -0.75
N ALA A 32 -4.31 -5.52 0.34
CA ALA A 32 -3.01 -5.93 0.83
C ALA A 32 -2.51 -7.19 0.10
N LEU A 33 -1.23 -7.19 -0.27
CA LEU A 33 -0.60 -8.20 -1.11
C LEU A 33 0.59 -8.84 -0.40
N GLY A 34 0.81 -10.13 -0.61
CA GLY A 34 1.84 -10.95 0.01
C GLY A 34 3.27 -10.70 -0.51
N LEU A 35 3.66 -9.44 -0.60
CA LEU A 35 5.03 -8.98 -0.82
C LEU A 35 5.37 -8.00 0.32
N TYR A 36 6.50 -8.19 1.01
CA TYR A 36 6.71 -7.54 2.30
C TYR A 36 8.03 -6.81 2.39
N ASP A 37 8.01 -5.63 3.04
CA ASP A 37 9.18 -5.02 3.63
C ASP A 37 9.28 -5.37 5.12
N ASP A 38 10.51 -5.52 5.60
CA ASP A 38 10.83 -5.73 7.01
C ASP A 38 11.67 -4.55 7.53
N VAL A 39 11.28 -3.98 8.68
CA VAL A 39 12.00 -2.91 9.34
C VAL A 39 12.32 -3.33 10.77
N VAL A 40 13.60 -3.32 11.14
CA VAL A 40 14.06 -3.56 12.50
C VAL A 40 14.47 -2.24 13.12
N VAL A 41 13.97 -1.96 14.32
CA VAL A 41 14.24 -0.72 15.06
C VAL A 41 14.72 -1.03 16.46
N ARG A 42 15.79 -0.34 16.87
CA ARG A 42 16.29 -0.32 18.23
C ARG A 42 16.48 1.13 18.71
N VAL A 43 16.09 1.41 19.95
CA VAL A 43 16.42 2.67 20.60
C VAL A 43 17.88 2.63 21.04
N ALA A 44 18.65 3.65 20.67
CA ALA A 44 20.07 3.81 20.99
C ALA A 44 20.28 4.95 22.00
N ASP A 45 21.47 4.98 22.60
CA ASP A 45 21.84 6.01 23.58
C ASP A 45 21.97 7.40 22.95
N SER A 46 22.33 7.46 21.66
CA SER A 46 22.43 8.71 20.91
C SER A 46 22.53 8.46 19.40
N GLY A 47 22.23 9.49 18.59
CA GLY A 47 22.44 9.50 17.14
C GLY A 47 21.36 8.77 16.34
N LEU A 48 21.58 8.68 15.04
CA LEU A 48 20.74 7.96 14.09
C LEU A 48 21.62 7.14 13.16
N THR A 49 21.28 5.85 13.01
CA THR A 49 21.88 4.97 12.02
C THR A 49 20.75 4.37 11.18
N VAL A 50 20.88 4.41 9.84
CA VAL A 50 19.93 3.81 8.92
C VAL A 50 20.67 2.92 7.93
N ASP A 51 20.39 1.62 7.98
CA ASP A 51 20.90 0.64 7.03
C ASP A 51 19.77 0.16 6.13
N ILE A 52 20.04 0.04 4.83
CA ILE A 52 19.05 -0.32 3.82
C ILE A 52 19.63 -1.43 2.95
N ALA A 53 18.86 -2.49 2.78
CA ALA A 53 19.13 -3.60 1.87
C ALA A 53 17.94 -3.81 0.93
N GLY A 54 18.20 -4.19 -0.32
CA GLY A 54 17.19 -4.43 -1.35
C GLY A 54 16.79 -3.15 -2.10
N GLU A 55 15.51 -2.95 -2.34
CA GLU A 55 14.98 -1.83 -3.11
C GLU A 55 15.38 -0.47 -2.50
N GLY A 56 15.94 0.43 -3.34
CA GLY A 56 16.37 1.76 -2.94
C GLY A 56 17.63 1.82 -2.08
N ALA A 57 18.40 0.72 -1.95
CA ALA A 57 19.58 0.69 -1.10
C ALA A 57 20.64 1.75 -1.48
N ASP A 58 20.75 2.06 -2.78
CA ASP A 58 21.72 3.03 -3.29
C ASP A 58 21.18 4.47 -3.36
N ASP A 59 19.87 4.67 -3.34
CA ASP A 59 19.22 5.95 -3.65
C ASP A 59 18.56 6.62 -2.44
N LEU A 60 18.10 5.83 -1.46
CA LEU A 60 17.37 6.37 -0.32
C LEU A 60 18.30 7.07 0.68
N ALA A 61 17.81 8.17 1.25
CA ALA A 61 18.50 8.88 2.32
C ALA A 61 18.72 7.98 3.56
N ARG A 62 19.89 8.11 4.20
CA ARG A 62 20.24 7.39 5.45
C ARG A 62 20.31 8.32 6.65
N ASP A 63 19.47 9.35 6.64
CA ASP A 63 19.39 10.39 7.68
C ASP A 63 17.93 10.68 8.05
N GLU A 64 17.68 11.79 8.73
CA GLU A 64 16.34 12.24 9.16
C GLU A 64 15.34 12.44 7.99
N ARG A 65 15.81 12.48 6.74
CA ARG A 65 14.94 12.55 5.54
C ARG A 65 14.35 11.20 5.13
N HIS A 66 14.89 10.09 5.66
CA HIS A 66 14.36 8.75 5.37
C HIS A 66 12.90 8.62 5.82
N LEU A 67 12.01 8.14 4.95
CA LEU A 67 10.56 8.19 5.20
C LEU A 67 10.15 7.37 6.44
N VAL A 68 10.75 6.21 6.67
CA VAL A 68 10.52 5.42 7.92
C VAL A 68 10.89 6.26 9.14
N VAL A 69 12.05 6.94 9.12
CA VAL A 69 12.51 7.77 10.24
C VAL A 69 11.58 8.96 10.47
N ARG A 70 11.19 9.67 9.41
CA ARG A 70 10.23 10.79 9.51
C ARG A 70 8.91 10.35 10.13
N SER A 71 8.40 9.19 9.70
CA SER A 71 7.16 8.62 10.22
C SER A 71 7.29 8.18 11.68
N MET A 72 8.45 7.63 12.07
CA MET A 72 8.77 7.35 13.47
C MET A 72 8.79 8.63 14.30
N ARG A 73 9.45 9.70 13.81
CA ARG A 73 9.51 10.99 14.50
C ARG A 73 8.12 11.56 14.75
N ALA A 74 7.27 11.57 13.73
CA ALA A 74 5.87 12.01 13.86
C ALA A 74 5.09 11.18 14.89
N ALA A 75 5.28 9.86 14.90
CA ALA A 75 4.65 8.98 15.89
C ALA A 75 5.19 9.23 17.33
N PHE A 76 6.48 9.41 17.51
CA PHE A 76 7.07 9.73 18.80
C PHE A 76 6.56 11.06 19.36
N ASP A 77 6.32 12.07 18.51
CA ASP A 77 5.73 13.34 18.95
C ASP A 77 4.30 13.11 19.49
N ARG A 78 3.50 12.27 18.83
CA ARG A 78 2.16 11.88 19.33
C ARG A 78 2.24 11.04 20.62
N LEU A 79 3.32 10.28 20.80
CA LEU A 79 3.59 9.45 22.00
C LEU A 79 4.20 10.25 23.16
N GLY A 80 4.48 11.54 23.00
CA GLY A 80 4.89 12.47 24.06
C GLY A 80 6.40 12.65 24.21
N GLY A 81 7.22 12.19 23.25
CA GLY A 81 8.65 12.50 23.22
C GLY A 81 9.52 11.56 22.43
N GLN A 82 10.68 12.07 22.06
CA GLN A 82 11.65 11.42 21.17
C GLN A 82 12.67 10.56 21.96
N PRO A 83 13.10 9.40 21.42
CA PRO A 83 14.27 8.70 21.96
C PRO A 83 15.56 9.48 21.66
N ARG A 84 16.60 9.24 22.45
CA ARG A 84 17.91 9.89 22.29
C ARG A 84 18.64 9.47 21.02
N GLY A 85 18.42 8.25 20.59
CA GLY A 85 19.01 7.70 19.39
C GLY A 85 18.17 6.56 18.81
N LEU A 86 18.39 6.26 17.53
CA LEU A 86 17.70 5.21 16.78
C LEU A 86 18.70 4.46 15.89
N GLU A 87 18.55 3.15 15.87
CA GLU A 87 19.10 2.28 14.83
C GLU A 87 17.94 1.68 14.05
N VAL A 88 17.96 1.87 12.73
CA VAL A 88 16.92 1.42 11.81
C VAL A 88 17.57 0.58 10.72
N VAL A 89 17.08 -0.63 10.52
CA VAL A 89 17.51 -1.52 9.44
C VAL A 89 16.29 -1.87 8.58
N CYS A 90 16.34 -1.52 7.31
CA CYS A 90 15.29 -1.77 6.33
C CYS A 90 15.71 -2.88 5.37
N ALA A 91 14.87 -3.89 5.19
CA ALA A 91 14.99 -4.92 4.16
C ALA A 91 13.81 -4.74 3.19
N ASN A 92 14.04 -3.97 2.13
CA ASN A 92 13.02 -3.55 1.19
C ASN A 92 12.92 -4.54 0.03
N ARG A 93 11.71 -5.01 -0.27
CA ARG A 93 11.38 -5.87 -1.42
C ARG A 93 10.27 -5.29 -2.26
N ILE A 94 9.53 -4.29 -1.73
CA ILE A 94 8.44 -3.63 -2.43
C ILE A 94 9.05 -2.59 -3.38
N PRO A 95 8.89 -2.74 -4.71
CA PRO A 95 9.48 -1.82 -5.68
C PRO A 95 8.96 -0.39 -5.52
N HIS A 96 9.90 0.57 -5.52
CA HIS A 96 9.59 1.98 -5.33
C HIS A 96 9.03 2.62 -6.61
N GLY A 97 8.06 3.54 -6.46
CA GLY A 97 7.49 4.26 -7.61
C GLY A 97 6.76 3.37 -8.62
N ARG A 98 6.30 2.19 -8.21
CA ARG A 98 5.68 1.20 -9.09
C ARG A 98 4.18 0.96 -8.81
N GLY A 99 3.55 1.73 -7.91
CA GLY A 99 2.13 1.55 -7.59
C GLY A 99 1.82 0.35 -6.70
N LEU A 100 2.80 -0.12 -5.92
CA LEU A 100 2.66 -1.20 -4.93
C LEU A 100 2.70 -0.72 -3.48
N GLY A 101 2.49 0.57 -3.24
CA GLY A 101 2.34 1.14 -1.90
C GLY A 101 3.63 1.19 -1.08
N SER A 102 4.83 1.29 -1.70
CA SER A 102 6.11 1.32 -0.97
C SER A 102 6.21 2.53 -0.01
N SER A 103 5.65 3.69 -0.37
CA SER A 103 5.55 4.88 0.49
C SER A 103 4.72 4.56 1.73
N SER A 104 3.51 4.04 1.53
CA SER A 104 2.61 3.64 2.62
C SER A 104 3.21 2.56 3.51
N ALA A 105 3.94 1.60 2.93
CA ALA A 105 4.67 0.57 3.67
C ALA A 105 5.74 1.20 4.58
N ALA A 106 6.54 2.15 4.07
CA ALA A 106 7.55 2.86 4.85
C ALA A 106 6.93 3.68 5.99
N ILE A 107 5.82 4.38 5.72
CA ILE A 107 5.07 5.16 6.72
C ILE A 107 4.52 4.24 7.81
N CYS A 108 3.81 3.20 7.43
CA CYS A 108 3.19 2.25 8.36
C CYS A 108 4.25 1.54 9.20
N ALA A 109 5.36 1.09 8.59
CA ALA A 109 6.46 0.47 9.31
C ALA A 109 7.05 1.41 10.36
N GLY A 110 7.29 2.68 10.01
CA GLY A 110 7.83 3.68 10.93
C GLY A 110 6.90 3.94 12.13
N ILE A 111 5.61 4.17 11.88
CA ILE A 111 4.64 4.48 12.94
C ILE A 111 4.43 3.26 13.86
N VAL A 112 4.27 2.06 13.28
CA VAL A 112 4.11 0.82 14.04
C VAL A 112 5.36 0.51 14.88
N ALA A 113 6.56 0.72 14.32
CA ALA A 113 7.81 0.52 15.05
C ALA A 113 7.94 1.50 16.24
N ALA A 114 7.66 2.78 16.02
CA ALA A 114 7.69 3.78 17.10
C ALA A 114 6.72 3.45 18.22
N ARG A 115 5.48 3.03 17.87
CA ARG A 115 4.48 2.54 18.84
C ARG A 115 5.00 1.32 19.61
N ALA A 116 5.62 0.37 18.91
CA ALA A 116 6.06 -0.89 19.50
C ALA A 116 7.27 -0.74 20.44
N VAL A 117 8.22 0.16 20.14
CA VAL A 117 9.36 0.42 21.05
C VAL A 117 8.99 1.29 22.24
N THR A 118 7.85 1.99 22.21
CA THR A 118 7.37 2.83 23.31
C THR A 118 6.60 2.00 24.33
N ILE A 119 6.97 2.07 25.59
CA ILE A 119 6.25 1.38 26.67
C ILE A 119 4.87 2.06 26.83
N GLY A 120 3.80 1.27 26.74
CA GLY A 120 2.43 1.80 26.73
C GLY A 120 2.01 2.41 25.41
N GLY A 121 2.82 2.30 24.35
CA GLY A 121 2.56 2.93 23.06
C GLY A 121 1.23 2.51 22.43
N ALA A 122 0.81 1.25 22.54
CA ALA A 122 -0.47 0.78 22.00
C ALA A 122 -1.70 1.44 22.64
N SER A 123 -1.58 1.85 23.92
CA SER A 123 -2.67 2.58 24.60
C SER A 123 -2.63 4.08 24.34
N ALA A 124 -1.45 4.63 24.04
CA ALA A 124 -1.27 6.07 23.78
C ALA A 124 -1.54 6.44 22.31
N LEU A 125 -1.30 5.51 21.38
CA LEU A 125 -1.57 5.64 19.96
C LEU A 125 -2.32 4.38 19.53
N ASP A 126 -3.63 4.38 19.66
CA ASP A 126 -4.49 3.27 19.26
C ASP A 126 -4.53 3.08 17.74
N ASP A 127 -5.25 2.08 17.28
CA ASP A 127 -5.26 1.73 15.86
C ASP A 127 -5.94 2.78 14.97
N ASP A 128 -6.90 3.52 15.48
CA ASP A 128 -7.56 4.60 14.74
C ASP A 128 -6.67 5.83 14.66
N ALA A 129 -6.01 6.19 15.75
CA ALA A 129 -5.02 7.28 15.77
C ALA A 129 -3.79 6.95 14.88
N LEU A 130 -3.42 5.67 14.81
CA LEU A 130 -2.34 5.19 13.95
C LEU A 130 -2.71 5.33 12.48
N LEU A 131 -3.94 4.93 12.07
CA LEU A 131 -4.46 5.13 10.72
C LEU A 131 -4.55 6.62 10.37
N ALA A 132 -5.05 7.45 11.28
CA ALA A 132 -5.16 8.89 11.08
C ALA A 132 -3.79 9.53 10.82
N LEU A 133 -2.78 9.20 11.64
CA LEU A 133 -1.41 9.70 11.46
C LEU A 133 -0.78 9.21 10.15
N ALA A 134 -0.96 7.93 9.80
CA ALA A 134 -0.46 7.40 8.55
C ALA A 134 -1.08 8.10 7.34
N SER A 135 -2.39 8.35 7.38
CA SER A 135 -3.13 9.05 6.33
C SER A 135 -2.75 10.53 6.22
N GLU A 136 -2.48 11.21 7.34
CA GLU A 136 -1.96 12.58 7.38
C GLU A 136 -0.60 12.70 6.68
N ILE A 137 0.30 11.73 6.90
CA ILE A 137 1.64 11.72 6.29
C ILE A 137 1.58 11.38 4.80
N GLU A 138 0.76 10.40 4.41
CA GLU A 138 0.63 9.92 3.02
C GLU A 138 -0.21 10.87 2.16
N GLY A 139 -1.20 11.53 2.74
CA GLY A 139 -2.14 12.43 2.05
C GLY A 139 -3.43 11.74 1.54
N HIS A 140 -3.53 10.41 1.63
CA HIS A 140 -4.72 9.62 1.29
C HIS A 140 -4.75 8.30 2.05
N PRO A 141 -5.96 7.77 2.39
CA PRO A 141 -6.08 6.65 3.32
C PRO A 141 -5.99 5.27 2.68
N ASP A 142 -6.17 5.10 1.38
CA ASP A 142 -6.41 3.83 0.69
C ASP A 142 -5.28 2.81 0.89
N ASN A 143 -4.02 3.19 0.56
CA ASN A 143 -2.86 2.31 0.71
C ASN A 143 -2.51 2.08 2.19
N VAL A 144 -2.51 3.13 3.02
CA VAL A 144 -2.13 2.98 4.42
C VAL A 144 -3.15 2.15 5.21
N ALA A 145 -4.43 2.24 4.87
CA ALA A 145 -5.47 1.40 5.47
C ALA A 145 -5.23 -0.08 5.18
N ALA A 146 -5.00 -0.44 3.91
CA ALA A 146 -4.70 -1.81 3.51
C ALA A 146 -3.37 -2.30 4.11
N CYS A 147 -2.34 -1.46 4.12
CA CYS A 147 -1.05 -1.80 4.72
C CYS A 147 -1.17 -2.09 6.22
N LEU A 148 -1.96 -1.31 6.96
CA LEU A 148 -2.12 -1.48 8.40
C LEU A 148 -3.05 -2.64 8.78
N ARG A 149 -4.12 -2.88 8.00
CA ARG A 149 -5.21 -3.79 8.36
C ARG A 149 -5.17 -5.13 7.64
N GLY A 150 -4.40 -5.22 6.53
CA GLY A 150 -4.50 -6.37 5.63
C GLY A 150 -5.84 -6.43 4.89
N ASN A 151 -6.08 -7.51 4.17
CA ASN A 151 -7.32 -7.79 3.46
C ASN A 151 -7.68 -6.74 2.38
N PHE A 152 -8.96 -6.64 2.06
CA PHE A 152 -9.57 -5.59 1.27
C PHE A 152 -10.10 -4.51 2.20
N THR A 153 -9.73 -3.26 1.99
CA THR A 153 -10.17 -2.14 2.80
C THR A 153 -10.97 -1.14 1.98
N VAL A 154 -12.01 -0.60 2.61
CA VAL A 154 -12.71 0.59 2.13
C VAL A 154 -12.41 1.70 3.12
N ALA A 155 -11.71 2.72 2.66
CA ALA A 155 -11.28 3.85 3.47
C ALA A 155 -11.99 5.14 3.05
N TRP A 156 -12.21 6.03 3.99
CA TRP A 156 -12.78 7.36 3.76
C TRP A 156 -12.26 8.34 4.80
N THR A 157 -12.46 9.62 4.57
CA THR A 157 -12.18 10.68 5.55
C THR A 157 -13.49 11.22 6.07
N ASP A 158 -13.64 11.22 7.39
CA ASP A 158 -14.78 11.75 8.11
C ASP A 158 -14.30 12.91 8.97
N GLU A 159 -14.86 14.11 8.73
CA GLU A 159 -14.38 15.38 9.30
C GLU A 159 -12.89 15.60 9.00
N GLU A 160 -12.00 15.32 9.97
CA GLU A 160 -10.54 15.46 9.81
C GLU A 160 -9.80 14.14 10.03
N SER A 161 -10.52 13.01 10.12
CA SER A 161 -9.92 11.71 10.46
C SER A 161 -10.18 10.65 9.40
N ALA A 162 -9.14 9.90 9.04
CA ALA A 162 -9.29 8.74 8.19
C ALA A 162 -9.98 7.60 8.94
N ARG A 163 -10.90 6.93 8.25
CA ARG A 163 -11.65 5.76 8.73
C ARG A 163 -11.51 4.63 7.72
N THR A 164 -11.69 3.42 8.19
CA THR A 164 -11.67 2.23 7.32
C THR A 164 -12.56 1.12 7.85
N ILE A 165 -13.08 0.34 6.93
CA ILE A 165 -13.60 -0.99 7.21
C ILE A 165 -12.75 -2.02 6.46
N THR A 166 -12.62 -3.20 7.06
CA THR A 166 -11.88 -4.32 6.48
C THR A 166 -12.85 -5.41 6.08
N LEU A 167 -12.69 -5.94 4.89
CA LEU A 167 -13.54 -6.97 4.31
C LEU A 167 -12.65 -8.13 3.86
N ASP A 168 -13.09 -9.36 4.09
CA ASP A 168 -12.35 -10.55 3.67
C ASP A 168 -12.54 -10.77 2.17
N PRO A 169 -11.49 -10.64 1.34
CA PRO A 169 -11.58 -10.99 -0.06
C PRO A 169 -11.76 -12.51 -0.20
N SER A 170 -12.46 -12.92 -1.25
CA SER A 170 -12.70 -14.34 -1.55
C SER A 170 -11.39 -15.11 -1.72
N ASP A 171 -11.29 -16.30 -1.13
CA ASP A 171 -10.14 -17.21 -1.30
C ASP A 171 -10.00 -17.72 -2.75
N ARG A 172 -11.03 -17.52 -3.60
CA ARG A 172 -10.97 -17.85 -5.02
C ARG A 172 -10.21 -16.82 -5.85
N VAL A 173 -9.87 -15.67 -5.27
CA VAL A 173 -9.17 -14.58 -5.97
C VAL A 173 -7.68 -14.73 -5.78
N VAL A 174 -6.96 -14.82 -6.89
CA VAL A 174 -5.49 -14.87 -6.96
C VAL A 174 -4.99 -13.62 -7.65
N PRO A 175 -4.25 -12.73 -6.96
CA PRO A 175 -3.65 -11.56 -7.57
C PRO A 175 -2.40 -11.94 -8.36
N VAL A 176 -2.30 -11.41 -9.59
CA VAL A 176 -1.10 -11.44 -10.42
C VAL A 176 -0.69 -9.99 -10.70
N VAL A 177 0.54 -9.64 -10.37
CA VAL A 177 1.08 -8.30 -10.60
C VAL A 177 2.09 -8.31 -11.73
N PHE A 178 2.03 -7.30 -12.60
CA PHE A 178 2.99 -7.06 -13.67
C PHE A 178 3.70 -5.75 -13.38
N ILE A 179 4.95 -5.85 -12.97
CA ILE A 179 5.77 -4.74 -12.49
C ILE A 179 6.70 -4.29 -13.61
N PRO A 180 6.52 -3.10 -14.19
CA PRO A 180 7.42 -2.60 -15.22
C PRO A 180 8.73 -2.08 -14.62
N SER A 181 9.78 -2.01 -15.45
CA SER A 181 11.07 -1.43 -15.05
C SER A 181 11.01 0.10 -14.89
N THR A 182 10.02 0.75 -15.52
CA THR A 182 9.83 2.21 -15.47
C THR A 182 9.09 2.63 -14.20
N GLU A 183 9.37 3.84 -13.72
CA GLU A 183 8.70 4.47 -12.58
C GLU A 183 7.72 5.54 -13.04
N VAL A 184 6.65 5.72 -12.27
CA VAL A 184 5.74 6.85 -12.40
C VAL A 184 5.51 7.46 -11.03
N LEU A 185 5.88 8.73 -10.89
CA LEU A 185 5.63 9.45 -9.63
C LEU A 185 4.12 9.66 -9.45
N THR A 186 3.63 9.43 -8.25
CA THR A 186 2.20 9.60 -7.90
C THR A 186 1.72 11.01 -8.20
N GLU A 187 2.54 12.03 -7.94
CA GLU A 187 2.23 13.42 -8.24
C GLU A 187 2.04 13.66 -9.76
N THR A 188 2.91 13.08 -10.59
CA THR A 188 2.77 13.15 -12.05
C THR A 188 1.48 12.50 -12.52
N ALA A 189 1.16 11.30 -12.02
CA ALA A 189 -0.07 10.59 -12.36
C ALA A 189 -1.33 11.35 -11.90
N ARG A 190 -1.30 11.99 -10.72
CA ARG A 190 -2.39 12.84 -10.23
C ARG A 190 -2.56 14.11 -11.06
N GLY A 191 -1.47 14.70 -11.54
CA GLY A 191 -1.49 15.89 -12.40
C GLY A 191 -2.19 15.70 -13.75
N LEU A 192 -2.38 14.45 -14.22
CA LEU A 192 -3.10 14.13 -15.45
C LEU A 192 -4.61 14.03 -15.26
N LEU A 193 -5.11 14.02 -14.03
CA LEU A 193 -6.54 13.87 -13.76
C LEU A 193 -7.31 15.15 -14.12
N PRO A 194 -8.51 15.03 -14.72
CA PRO A 194 -9.35 16.17 -14.99
C PRO A 194 -9.94 16.74 -13.70
N LYS A 195 -10.24 18.03 -13.68
CA LYS A 195 -10.93 18.66 -12.55
C LYS A 195 -12.40 18.25 -12.43
N THR A 196 -13.00 17.79 -13.49
CA THR A 196 -14.41 17.38 -13.58
C THR A 196 -14.54 16.19 -14.53
N VAL A 197 -15.52 15.32 -14.27
CA VAL A 197 -15.87 14.21 -15.15
C VAL A 197 -17.35 14.30 -15.56
N PRO A 198 -17.76 13.71 -16.69
CA PRO A 198 -19.17 13.62 -17.07
C PRO A 198 -19.99 12.91 -15.99
N LEU A 199 -21.22 13.39 -15.73
CA LEU A 199 -22.10 12.77 -14.73
C LEU A 199 -22.40 11.30 -15.04
N ALA A 200 -22.47 10.93 -16.32
CA ALA A 200 -22.67 9.53 -16.74
C ALA A 200 -21.51 8.64 -16.31
N ASP A 201 -20.25 9.11 -16.45
CA ASP A 201 -19.06 8.38 -16.01
C ASP A 201 -19.01 8.27 -14.48
N ALA A 202 -19.34 9.34 -13.76
CA ALA A 202 -19.45 9.31 -12.31
C ALA A 202 -20.51 8.31 -11.81
N ALA A 203 -21.69 8.28 -12.46
CA ALA A 203 -22.76 7.35 -12.12
C ALA A 203 -22.38 5.89 -12.40
N LEU A 204 -21.74 5.62 -13.55
CA LEU A 204 -21.22 4.29 -13.86
C LEU A 204 -20.19 3.87 -12.80
N ASN A 205 -19.22 4.74 -12.50
CA ASN A 205 -18.15 4.45 -11.57
C ASN A 205 -18.67 4.16 -10.15
N ALA A 206 -19.66 4.92 -9.66
CA ALA A 206 -20.33 4.66 -8.39
C ALA A 206 -20.96 3.26 -8.35
N GLY A 207 -21.64 2.85 -9.42
CA GLY A 207 -22.20 1.51 -9.55
C GLY A 207 -21.13 0.40 -9.57
N ARG A 208 -19.98 0.65 -10.25
CA ARG A 208 -18.85 -0.28 -10.29
C ARG A 208 -18.15 -0.40 -8.94
N ALA A 209 -17.98 0.69 -8.22
CA ALA A 209 -17.42 0.67 -6.86
C ALA A 209 -18.31 -0.15 -5.90
N ALA A 210 -19.62 0.05 -5.95
CA ALA A 210 -20.55 -0.76 -5.15
C ALA A 210 -20.48 -2.26 -5.54
N LEU A 211 -20.42 -2.58 -6.85
CA LEU A 211 -20.31 -3.93 -7.35
C LEU A 211 -18.98 -4.59 -6.95
N MET A 212 -17.89 -3.82 -6.89
CA MET A 212 -16.55 -4.32 -6.56
C MET A 212 -16.49 -4.90 -5.16
N VAL A 213 -17.22 -4.33 -4.20
CA VAL A 213 -17.30 -4.86 -2.84
C VAL A 213 -17.86 -6.29 -2.85
N GLU A 214 -18.97 -6.51 -3.54
CA GLU A 214 -19.56 -7.84 -3.68
C GLU A 214 -18.70 -8.79 -4.53
N ALA A 215 -18.14 -8.28 -5.63
CA ALA A 215 -17.30 -9.06 -6.54
C ALA A 215 -16.06 -9.61 -5.83
N LEU A 216 -15.31 -8.75 -5.15
CA LEU A 216 -14.05 -9.15 -4.53
C LEU A 216 -14.26 -10.06 -3.30
N THR A 217 -15.37 -9.91 -2.58
CA THR A 217 -15.60 -10.66 -1.33
C THR A 217 -16.37 -11.96 -1.54
N ARG A 218 -17.34 -12.02 -2.46
CA ARG A 218 -18.28 -13.14 -2.57
C ARG A 218 -18.45 -13.70 -3.97
N ARG A 219 -18.43 -12.83 -4.99
CA ARG A 219 -18.79 -13.17 -6.36
C ARG A 219 -17.71 -12.81 -7.38
N PRO A 220 -16.52 -13.47 -7.34
CA PRO A 220 -15.39 -13.16 -8.22
C PRO A 220 -15.72 -13.22 -9.72
N GLU A 221 -16.75 -13.92 -10.13
CA GLU A 221 -17.25 -13.95 -11.50
C GLU A 221 -17.73 -12.58 -12.02
N LEU A 222 -17.94 -11.60 -11.13
CA LEU A 222 -18.34 -10.24 -11.47
C LEU A 222 -17.14 -9.28 -11.58
N LEU A 223 -15.91 -9.72 -11.28
CA LEU A 223 -14.73 -8.86 -11.21
C LEU A 223 -14.42 -8.15 -12.53
N LEU A 224 -14.62 -8.80 -13.68
CA LEU A 224 -14.37 -8.17 -14.98
C LEU A 224 -15.22 -6.90 -15.17
N THR A 225 -16.47 -6.95 -14.79
CA THR A 225 -17.39 -5.79 -14.84
C THR A 225 -17.10 -4.82 -13.70
N ALA A 226 -16.84 -5.34 -12.49
CA ALA A 226 -16.66 -4.54 -11.30
C ALA A 226 -15.37 -3.69 -11.33
N THR A 227 -14.36 -4.12 -12.06
CA THR A 227 -13.08 -3.40 -12.23
C THR A 227 -13.07 -2.33 -13.32
N GLU A 228 -14.22 -2.06 -13.99
CA GLU A 228 -14.31 -0.95 -14.91
C GLU A 228 -14.20 0.39 -14.18
N ASP A 229 -13.40 1.31 -14.74
CA ASP A 229 -13.15 2.64 -14.20
C ASP A 229 -13.35 3.71 -15.29
N ARG A 230 -13.86 4.86 -14.87
CA ARG A 230 -14.05 6.05 -15.69
C ARG A 230 -13.48 7.32 -15.07
N LEU A 231 -12.78 7.19 -13.92
CA LEU A 231 -12.32 8.36 -13.18
C LEU A 231 -10.82 8.62 -13.30
N HIS A 232 -9.99 7.59 -13.51
CA HIS A 232 -8.56 7.83 -13.39
C HIS A 232 -7.66 7.08 -14.37
N GLN A 233 -7.92 5.80 -14.71
CA GLN A 233 -6.96 4.98 -15.46
C GLN A 233 -6.72 5.51 -16.87
N ASP A 234 -7.79 5.80 -17.62
CA ASP A 234 -7.70 6.30 -18.99
C ASP A 234 -6.98 7.65 -19.07
N TYR A 235 -7.21 8.53 -18.09
CA TYR A 235 -6.52 9.83 -18.03
C TYR A 235 -5.02 9.71 -17.77
N ARG A 236 -4.60 8.66 -17.04
CA ARG A 236 -3.20 8.38 -16.71
C ARG A 236 -2.49 7.54 -17.78
N ALA A 237 -3.20 6.98 -18.76
CA ALA A 237 -2.68 6.05 -19.75
C ALA A 237 -1.45 6.59 -20.50
N SER A 238 -1.42 7.91 -20.79
CA SER A 238 -0.28 8.55 -21.47
C SER A 238 1.04 8.50 -20.70
N ALA A 239 1.00 8.42 -19.36
CA ALA A 239 2.19 8.29 -18.51
C ALA A 239 2.67 6.83 -18.41
N MET A 240 1.87 5.85 -18.78
CA MET A 240 2.16 4.42 -18.67
C MET A 240 1.55 3.61 -19.83
N PRO A 241 1.93 3.90 -21.09
CA PRO A 241 1.26 3.33 -22.27
C PRO A 241 1.33 1.81 -22.32
N ASP A 242 2.45 1.20 -21.92
CA ASP A 242 2.62 -0.26 -21.90
C ASP A 242 1.67 -0.92 -20.90
N SER A 243 1.52 -0.30 -19.71
CA SER A 243 0.59 -0.79 -18.69
C SER A 243 -0.87 -0.66 -19.14
N ALA A 244 -1.24 0.44 -19.78
CA ALA A 244 -2.57 0.64 -20.33
C ALA A 244 -2.86 -0.39 -21.44
N ALA A 245 -1.90 -0.67 -22.31
CA ALA A 245 -2.03 -1.70 -23.35
C ALA A 245 -2.18 -3.11 -22.74
N LEU A 246 -1.43 -3.43 -21.68
CA LEU A 246 -1.52 -4.71 -20.97
C LEU A 246 -2.90 -4.87 -20.30
N VAL A 247 -3.41 -3.84 -19.63
CA VAL A 247 -4.76 -3.87 -19.06
C VAL A 247 -5.80 -4.15 -20.13
N ALA A 248 -5.71 -3.47 -21.30
CA ALA A 248 -6.63 -3.69 -22.40
C ALA A 248 -6.55 -5.12 -22.97
N ALA A 249 -5.34 -5.67 -23.13
CA ALA A 249 -5.14 -7.04 -23.62
C ALA A 249 -5.72 -8.08 -22.65
N LEU A 250 -5.41 -7.98 -21.34
CA LEU A 250 -5.96 -8.86 -20.31
C LEU A 250 -7.49 -8.83 -20.28
N ARG A 251 -8.07 -7.63 -20.30
CA ARG A 251 -9.54 -7.47 -20.28
C ARG A 251 -10.22 -8.01 -21.55
N THR A 252 -9.57 -7.93 -22.70
CA THR A 252 -10.07 -8.53 -23.98
C THR A 252 -10.17 -10.05 -23.86
N GLU A 253 -9.25 -10.67 -23.13
CA GLU A 253 -9.26 -12.12 -22.85
C GLU A 253 -10.14 -12.50 -21.64
N GLY A 254 -10.92 -11.55 -21.11
CA GLY A 254 -11.84 -11.79 -20.00
C GLY A 254 -11.17 -11.79 -18.62
N VAL A 255 -9.92 -11.38 -18.50
CA VAL A 255 -9.20 -11.28 -17.23
C VAL A 255 -9.45 -9.92 -16.60
N PRO A 256 -10.03 -9.84 -15.38
CA PRO A 256 -10.14 -8.59 -14.62
C PRO A 256 -8.75 -8.00 -14.36
N ALA A 257 -8.48 -6.81 -14.90
CA ALA A 257 -7.19 -6.14 -14.75
C ALA A 257 -7.38 -4.64 -14.57
N VAL A 258 -6.54 -4.05 -13.73
CA VAL A 258 -6.52 -2.63 -13.38
C VAL A 258 -5.10 -2.11 -13.21
N ILE A 259 -4.93 -0.80 -13.27
CA ILE A 259 -3.71 -0.15 -12.79
C ILE A 259 -3.71 -0.16 -11.26
N SER A 260 -2.62 -0.63 -10.67
CA SER A 260 -2.41 -0.65 -9.22
C SER A 260 -2.04 0.74 -8.70
N GLY A 261 -2.87 1.32 -7.86
CA GLY A 261 -2.65 2.65 -7.30
C GLY A 261 -2.51 3.75 -8.36
N ALA A 262 -1.40 4.48 -8.32
CA ALA A 262 -1.06 5.46 -9.34
C ALA A 262 -0.36 4.84 -10.57
N GLY A 263 -0.07 3.55 -10.54
CA GLY A 263 0.67 2.81 -11.55
C GLY A 263 2.20 2.89 -11.32
N PRO A 264 3.00 2.38 -12.27
CA PRO A 264 2.59 1.74 -13.53
C PRO A 264 2.33 0.22 -13.43
N THR A 265 2.38 -0.41 -12.26
CA THR A 265 2.07 -1.84 -12.10
C THR A 265 0.62 -2.12 -12.52
N VAL A 266 0.43 -3.22 -13.23
CA VAL A 266 -0.89 -3.79 -13.54
C VAL A 266 -1.19 -4.89 -12.54
N LEU A 267 -2.38 -4.86 -11.94
CA LEU A 267 -2.93 -5.92 -11.10
C LEU A 267 -4.01 -6.66 -11.91
N ALA A 268 -3.83 -7.95 -12.11
CA ALA A 268 -4.88 -8.85 -12.58
C ALA A 268 -5.43 -9.66 -11.40
N LEU A 269 -6.75 -9.84 -11.38
CA LEU A 269 -7.46 -10.62 -10.37
C LEU A 269 -8.03 -11.87 -11.06
N THR A 270 -7.43 -13.01 -10.81
CA THR A 270 -7.77 -14.28 -11.47
C THR A 270 -8.11 -15.35 -10.42
N ASP A 271 -8.15 -16.59 -10.81
CA ASP A 271 -8.30 -17.76 -9.92
C ASP A 271 -7.09 -18.70 -10.05
N GLU A 272 -7.06 -19.70 -9.18
CA GLU A 272 -5.99 -20.70 -9.11
C GLU A 272 -5.76 -21.44 -10.44
N ALA A 273 -6.83 -21.75 -11.15
CA ALA A 273 -6.76 -22.54 -12.39
C ALA A 273 -6.19 -21.74 -13.58
N HIS A 274 -6.27 -20.41 -13.52
CA HIS A 274 -5.88 -19.53 -14.62
C HIS A 274 -4.63 -18.68 -14.33
N ALA A 275 -4.14 -18.65 -13.07
CA ALA A 275 -3.04 -17.77 -12.66
C ALA A 275 -1.77 -17.95 -13.52
N ASP A 276 -1.35 -19.17 -13.82
CA ASP A 276 -0.17 -19.44 -14.63
C ASP A 276 -0.35 -18.92 -16.08
N LYS A 277 -1.55 -19.11 -16.65
CA LYS A 277 -1.86 -18.59 -18.00
C LYS A 277 -1.88 -17.06 -18.03
N VAL A 278 -2.29 -16.41 -16.92
CA VAL A 278 -2.27 -14.95 -16.80
C VAL A 278 -0.83 -14.44 -16.75
N LEU A 279 0.11 -15.15 -16.12
CA LEU A 279 1.54 -14.79 -16.14
C LEU A 279 2.13 -14.72 -17.56
N ASP A 280 1.65 -15.52 -18.51
CA ASP A 280 2.12 -15.54 -19.89
C ASP A 280 1.85 -14.23 -20.66
N PHE A 281 1.02 -13.33 -20.13
CA PHE A 281 0.83 -12.00 -20.70
C PHE A 281 2.00 -11.05 -20.46
N ALA A 282 2.95 -11.42 -19.61
CA ALA A 282 4.12 -10.61 -19.36
C ALA A 282 4.98 -10.47 -20.62
N GLY A 283 5.00 -9.27 -21.20
CA GLY A 283 6.00 -8.92 -22.21
C GLY A 283 7.36 -8.68 -21.53
N PRO A 284 8.44 -8.48 -22.32
CA PRO A 284 9.80 -8.31 -21.80
C PRO A 284 9.98 -7.10 -20.87
N GLN A 285 9.05 -6.17 -20.90
CA GLN A 285 9.05 -4.95 -20.09
C GLN A 285 8.48 -5.13 -18.67
N PHE A 286 7.85 -6.28 -18.37
CA PHE A 286 7.23 -6.56 -17.08
C PHE A 286 7.85 -7.76 -16.38
N ALA A 287 8.13 -7.64 -15.09
CA ALA A 287 8.30 -8.76 -14.20
C ALA A 287 6.91 -9.16 -13.67
N ALA A 288 6.48 -10.40 -13.96
CA ALA A 288 5.18 -10.89 -13.51
C ALA A 288 5.32 -11.80 -12.30
N HIS A 289 4.48 -11.58 -11.29
CA HIS A 289 4.47 -12.36 -10.07
C HIS A 289 3.05 -12.69 -9.65
N ARG A 290 2.82 -13.96 -9.34
CA ARG A 290 1.66 -14.37 -8.57
C ARG A 290 1.93 -14.05 -7.11
N LEU A 291 1.00 -13.38 -6.45
CA LEU A 291 1.07 -13.05 -5.02
C LEU A 291 -0.07 -13.70 -4.25
N GLU A 292 0.13 -13.84 -2.95
CA GLU A 292 -0.95 -14.14 -2.03
C GLU A 292 -1.68 -12.85 -1.62
N LEU A 293 -2.89 -12.98 -1.09
CA LEU A 293 -3.57 -11.88 -0.41
C LEU A 293 -3.05 -11.82 1.04
N ASP A 294 -2.53 -10.67 1.47
CA ASP A 294 -2.19 -10.49 2.88
C ASP A 294 -3.47 -10.28 3.71
N ARG A 295 -3.61 -11.08 4.78
CA ARG A 295 -4.80 -11.07 5.65
C ARG A 295 -4.58 -10.33 6.97
N THR A 296 -3.37 -9.91 7.25
CA THR A 296 -2.96 -9.45 8.58
C THR A 296 -2.56 -7.99 8.65
N GLY A 297 -1.99 -7.44 7.58
CA GLY A 297 -1.45 -6.10 7.54
C GLY A 297 -0.12 -5.98 8.31
N ALA A 298 0.16 -4.78 8.76
CA ALA A 298 1.39 -4.47 9.50
C ALA A 298 1.46 -5.24 10.83
N THR A 299 2.52 -6.02 11.01
CA THR A 299 2.72 -6.88 12.19
C THR A 299 4.05 -6.64 12.87
N VAL A 300 4.06 -6.69 14.21
CA VAL A 300 5.29 -6.74 15.00
C VAL A 300 5.67 -8.20 15.20
N LEU A 301 6.82 -8.60 14.67
CA LEU A 301 7.31 -9.97 14.72
C LEU A 301 8.35 -10.14 15.82
N PRO A 302 8.47 -11.36 16.42
CA PRO A 302 9.61 -11.70 17.25
C PRO A 302 10.91 -11.53 16.45
N LEU A 303 11.98 -11.09 17.13
CA LEU A 303 13.33 -11.25 16.62
C LEU A 303 13.74 -12.69 16.92
N ASP A 304 14.01 -13.47 15.88
CA ASP A 304 14.63 -14.78 16.06
C ASP A 304 16.01 -14.57 16.72
N MET A 305 16.18 -15.14 17.91
CA MET A 305 17.45 -15.11 18.65
C MET A 305 18.46 -16.08 18.03
#